data_f66281902dce7ecbbe06ac1591c75495
#
_entry.id   f66281902dce7ecbbe06ac1591c75495
#
_cell.length_a   1.000
_cell.length_b   1.000
_cell.length_c   1.000
_cell.angle_alpha   90.00
_cell.angle_beta   90.00
_cell.angle_gamma   90.00
#
_symmetry.space_group_name_H-M   'P 1'
#
loop_
_entity.id
_entity.type
_entity.pdbx_description
1 polymer ?
#
loop_
_entity_poly.entity_id
_entity_poly.type
_entity_poly.pdbx_seq_one_letter_code
_entity_poly.pdbx_strand_id
1 'polypeptide(L)'
;CLVGSEMCIRDSFGDGSELGLEIEYVVEETALGTGGGIRNVYDKLRNDTVMVFNGDVLSGMDLEGILTTHHDKDADVTMHLLNVADPRAFGCVPTDSNGRVTAFLEKTEDPPTNQINAGCYVFKRSVIESIPANRVVSVERETFPGLLAEGRLVVGHVDNSYWRDMGRPDDFTRGSSDLVRGIAPSPLIEGKTGESLVDPSAGIAGGVLLLSGTAVGRGSEVGAGSRLEGTVVFDGVRIEPGA
;
A
#
# COMPACT_ATOMS: atom_id res chain seq x y z
N CYS A 1 11.63 10.28 -2.55
CA CYS A 1 11.49 10.38 -1.09
C CYS A 1 11.52 11.85 -0.71
N LEU A 2 10.46 12.40 -0.15
CA LEU A 2 10.45 13.80 0.30
C LEU A 2 11.20 13.88 1.62
N VAL A 3 12.20 14.76 1.68
CA VAL A 3 12.86 15.13 2.93
C VAL A 3 11.78 15.66 3.88
N GLY A 4 11.56 14.99 5.01
CA GLY A 4 10.49 15.32 5.97
C GLY A 4 9.38 14.27 6.09
N SER A 5 9.22 13.34 5.16
CA SER A 5 8.20 12.28 5.25
C SER A 5 8.46 11.35 6.44
N GLU A 6 9.69 11.09 6.82
CA GLU A 6 10.06 10.30 8.00
C GLU A 6 9.52 10.92 9.29
N MET A 7 9.70 12.24 9.49
CA MET A 7 9.17 12.93 10.67
C MET A 7 7.64 12.81 10.74
N CYS A 8 6.95 13.02 9.63
CA CYS A 8 5.48 12.90 9.58
C CYS A 8 5.01 11.48 9.93
N ILE A 9 5.72 10.44 9.45
CA ILE A 9 5.39 9.03 9.76
C ILE A 9 5.61 8.75 11.25
N ARG A 10 6.75 9.16 11.80
CA ARG A 10 7.06 9.00 13.23
C ARG A 10 6.09 9.76 14.13
N ASP A 11 5.75 11.00 13.77
CA ASP A 11 4.80 11.83 14.52
C ASP A 11 3.38 11.24 14.50
N SER A 12 3.01 10.53 13.41
CA SER A 12 1.68 9.93 13.27
C SER A 12 1.53 8.58 13.97
N PHE A 13 2.58 7.75 13.98
CA PHE A 13 2.50 6.37 14.45
C PHE A 13 3.32 6.11 15.72
N GLY A 14 4.20 7.03 16.12
CA GLY A 14 5.04 6.89 17.32
C GLY A 14 5.77 5.54 17.36
N ASP A 15 5.71 4.87 18.48
CA ASP A 15 6.23 3.51 18.67
C ASP A 15 5.20 2.40 18.35
N GLY A 16 4.00 2.77 17.89
CA GLY A 16 2.91 1.87 17.54
C GLY A 16 2.05 1.40 18.71
N SER A 17 2.37 1.74 19.95
CA SER A 17 1.66 1.26 21.13
C SER A 17 0.17 1.61 21.14
N GLU A 18 -0.23 2.78 20.62
CA GLU A 18 -1.63 3.19 20.47
C GLU A 18 -2.40 2.34 19.45
N LEU A 19 -1.68 1.65 18.55
CA LEU A 19 -2.24 0.75 17.54
C LEU A 19 -2.12 -0.72 17.94
N GLY A 20 -1.57 -1.02 19.13
CA GLY A 20 -1.28 -2.39 19.56
C GLY A 20 -0.12 -3.04 18.83
N LEU A 21 0.79 -2.25 18.27
CA LEU A 21 1.96 -2.67 17.50
C LEU A 21 3.25 -2.24 18.22
N GLU A 22 4.36 -2.87 17.87
CA GLU A 22 5.73 -2.44 18.19
C GLU A 22 6.38 -1.98 16.88
N ILE A 23 6.61 -0.67 16.71
CA ILE A 23 7.16 -0.09 15.48
C ILE A 23 8.61 0.32 15.71
N GLU A 24 9.50 -0.24 14.91
CA GLU A 24 10.89 0.19 14.80
C GLU A 24 11.11 0.89 13.45
N TYR A 25 11.83 2.01 13.46
CA TYR A 25 12.17 2.77 12.26
C TYR A 25 13.61 2.54 11.87
N VAL A 26 13.84 2.24 10.59
CA VAL A 26 15.19 2.11 10.01
C VAL A 26 15.32 3.14 8.89
N VAL A 27 16.31 4.00 9.01
CA VAL A 27 16.58 5.08 8.04
C VAL A 27 17.68 4.63 7.08
N GLU A 28 17.47 4.85 5.80
CA GLU A 28 18.48 4.66 4.77
C GLU A 28 19.23 5.98 4.54
N GLU A 29 20.55 5.99 4.75
CA GLU A 29 21.39 7.16 4.44
C GLU A 29 21.42 7.45 2.92
N THR A 30 21.32 6.41 2.12
CA THR A 30 21.19 6.46 0.66
C THR A 30 20.14 5.47 0.22
N ALA A 31 19.37 5.80 -0.81
CA ALA A 31 18.32 4.91 -1.31
C ALA A 31 18.90 3.56 -1.77
N LEU A 32 18.44 2.48 -1.14
CA LEU A 32 18.90 1.11 -1.41
C LEU A 32 17.99 0.35 -2.40
N GLY A 33 16.92 0.97 -2.85
CA GLY A 33 15.88 0.30 -3.65
C GLY A 33 15.02 -0.65 -2.82
N THR A 34 14.00 -1.26 -3.44
CA THR A 34 13.01 -2.08 -2.73
C THR A 34 13.65 -3.30 -2.04
N GLY A 35 14.51 -4.02 -2.73
CA GLY A 35 15.22 -5.18 -2.17
C GLY A 35 16.29 -4.83 -1.15
N GLY A 36 17.06 -3.78 -1.40
CA GLY A 36 18.07 -3.31 -0.45
C GLY A 36 17.46 -2.80 0.83
N GLY A 37 16.31 -2.10 0.78
CA GLY A 37 15.54 -1.68 1.96
C GLY A 37 15.06 -2.86 2.79
N ILE A 38 14.50 -3.88 2.14
CA ILE A 38 14.10 -5.13 2.82
C ILE A 38 15.31 -5.81 3.49
N ARG A 39 16.46 -5.86 2.80
CA ARG A 39 17.69 -6.44 3.37
C ARG A 39 18.24 -5.61 4.52
N ASN A 40 18.11 -4.29 4.48
CA ASN A 40 18.61 -3.37 5.49
C ASN A 40 17.97 -3.57 6.86
N VAL A 41 16.73 -4.07 6.92
CA VAL A 41 16.03 -4.35 8.19
C VAL A 41 16.25 -5.78 8.69
N TYR A 42 17.05 -6.62 8.00
CA TYR A 42 17.19 -8.05 8.30
C TYR A 42 17.55 -8.35 9.76
N ASP A 43 18.46 -7.60 10.36
CA ASP A 43 18.92 -7.81 11.74
C ASP A 43 17.84 -7.49 12.80
N LYS A 44 16.77 -6.79 12.39
CA LYS A 44 15.58 -6.50 13.22
C LYS A 44 14.52 -7.60 13.13
N LEU A 45 14.56 -8.42 12.10
CA LEU A 45 13.57 -9.47 11.86
C LEU A 45 13.78 -10.62 12.83
N ARG A 46 12.73 -10.97 13.57
CA ARG A 46 12.78 -12.01 14.62
C ARG A 46 12.11 -13.33 14.19
N ASN A 47 11.18 -13.27 13.23
CA ASN A 47 10.39 -14.40 12.79
C ASN A 47 10.92 -14.98 11.48
N ASP A 48 10.67 -16.27 11.24
CA ASP A 48 11.04 -16.96 9.99
C ASP A 48 10.14 -16.57 8.82
N THR A 49 8.92 -16.13 9.09
CA THR A 49 7.98 -15.59 8.09
C THR A 49 7.88 -14.08 8.27
N VAL A 50 8.09 -13.35 7.19
CA VAL A 50 8.11 -11.89 7.16
C VAL A 50 7.14 -11.36 6.11
N MET A 51 6.18 -10.54 6.51
CA MET A 51 5.34 -9.81 5.57
C MET A 51 5.96 -8.46 5.23
N VAL A 52 5.93 -8.10 3.95
CA VAL A 52 6.45 -6.84 3.42
C VAL A 52 5.35 -6.16 2.64
N PHE A 53 5.15 -4.87 2.88
CA PHE A 53 4.14 -4.06 2.20
C PHE A 53 4.78 -2.83 1.54
N ASN A 54 4.30 -2.50 0.35
CA ASN A 54 4.52 -1.17 -0.21
C ASN A 54 3.69 -0.17 0.60
N GLY A 55 4.33 0.86 1.16
CA GLY A 55 3.68 1.81 2.08
C GLY A 55 2.73 2.81 1.42
N ASP A 56 2.68 2.82 0.08
CA ASP A 56 1.82 3.68 -0.74
C ASP A 56 0.65 2.92 -1.39
N VAL A 57 0.32 1.73 -0.90
CA VAL A 57 -0.80 0.91 -1.38
C VAL A 57 -1.90 0.85 -0.34
N LEU A 58 -3.10 1.27 -0.72
CA LEU A 58 -4.33 1.05 0.05
C LEU A 58 -4.95 -0.29 -0.39
N SER A 59 -5.02 -1.26 0.53
CA SER A 59 -5.47 -2.61 0.23
C SER A 59 -6.42 -3.15 1.29
N GLY A 60 -7.43 -3.86 0.84
CA GLY A 60 -8.35 -4.63 1.68
C GLY A 60 -8.11 -6.14 1.62
N MET A 61 -6.89 -6.56 1.25
CA MET A 61 -6.54 -7.98 1.08
C MET A 61 -6.70 -8.80 2.35
N ASP A 62 -6.98 -10.08 2.18
CA ASP A 62 -7.02 -11.06 3.25
C ASP A 62 -5.59 -11.48 3.68
N LEU A 63 -5.13 -10.91 4.81
CA LEU A 63 -3.80 -11.19 5.36
C LEU A 63 -3.66 -12.65 5.84
N GLU A 64 -4.71 -13.25 6.37
CA GLU A 64 -4.69 -14.64 6.82
C GLU A 64 -4.64 -15.59 5.62
N GLY A 65 -5.36 -15.28 4.55
CA GLY A 65 -5.37 -16.06 3.33
C GLY A 65 -4.01 -16.13 2.65
N ILE A 66 -3.27 -15.03 2.55
CA ILE A 66 -1.93 -15.04 1.94
C ILE A 66 -0.91 -15.78 2.83
N LEU A 67 -0.99 -15.64 4.17
CA LEU A 67 -0.15 -16.40 5.11
C LEU A 67 -0.44 -17.90 5.02
N THR A 68 -1.72 -18.30 4.98
CA THR A 68 -2.13 -19.69 4.80
C THR A 68 -1.58 -20.25 3.50
N THR A 69 -1.70 -19.51 2.39
CA THR A 69 -1.12 -19.90 1.09
C THR A 69 0.39 -20.11 1.18
N HIS A 70 1.10 -19.22 1.90
CA HIS A 70 2.54 -19.30 2.09
C HIS A 70 2.96 -20.57 2.84
N HIS A 71 2.27 -20.86 3.95
CA HIS A 71 2.59 -22.02 4.80
C HIS A 71 2.17 -23.33 4.12
N ASP A 72 0.98 -23.43 3.56
CA ASP A 72 0.48 -24.65 2.94
C ASP A 72 1.34 -25.11 1.76
N LYS A 73 1.91 -24.16 1.03
CA LYS A 73 2.80 -24.44 -0.11
C LYS A 73 4.27 -24.51 0.26
N ASP A 74 4.64 -24.24 1.52
CA ASP A 74 6.03 -24.08 1.96
C ASP A 74 6.84 -23.16 1.03
N ALA A 75 6.20 -22.07 0.59
CA ALA A 75 6.76 -21.17 -0.41
C ALA A 75 7.98 -20.40 0.13
N ASP A 76 8.96 -20.14 -0.72
CA ASP A 76 10.08 -19.24 -0.39
C ASP A 76 9.61 -17.79 -0.36
N VAL A 77 8.73 -17.43 -1.31
CA VAL A 77 8.03 -16.15 -1.35
C VAL A 77 6.59 -16.38 -1.81
N THR A 78 5.63 -15.73 -1.15
CA THR A 78 4.26 -15.60 -1.66
C THR A 78 3.98 -14.14 -1.97
N MET A 79 3.45 -13.87 -3.16
CA MET A 79 3.14 -12.53 -3.64
C MET A 79 1.63 -12.33 -3.69
N HIS A 80 1.17 -11.20 -3.20
CA HIS A 80 -0.19 -10.74 -3.51
C HIS A 80 -0.28 -10.35 -4.99
N LEU A 81 -1.17 -11.00 -5.71
CA LEU A 81 -1.50 -10.71 -7.10
C LEU A 81 -2.95 -10.23 -7.20
N LEU A 82 -3.17 -9.28 -8.10
CA LEU A 82 -4.48 -8.71 -8.37
C LEU A 82 -4.78 -8.83 -9.87
N ASN A 83 -6.04 -9.18 -10.23
CA ASN A 83 -6.49 -9.08 -11.61
C ASN A 83 -6.98 -7.67 -11.91
N VAL A 84 -6.41 -7.02 -12.91
CA VAL A 84 -6.81 -5.69 -13.37
C VAL A 84 -7.38 -5.74 -14.78
N ALA A 85 -8.22 -4.76 -15.12
CA ALA A 85 -8.79 -4.68 -16.46
C ALA A 85 -7.72 -4.39 -17.53
N ASP A 86 -6.71 -3.60 -17.20
CA ASP A 86 -5.59 -3.25 -18.07
C ASP A 86 -4.26 -3.34 -17.33
N PRO A 87 -3.47 -4.41 -17.50
CA PRO A 87 -2.19 -4.60 -16.82
C PRO A 87 -1.02 -3.84 -17.47
N ARG A 88 -1.20 -3.21 -18.64
CA ARG A 88 -0.11 -2.60 -19.39
C ARG A 88 0.67 -1.53 -18.63
N ALA A 89 0.00 -0.87 -17.67
CA ALA A 89 0.63 0.16 -16.84
C ALA A 89 1.51 -0.40 -15.71
N PHE A 90 1.33 -1.69 -15.33
CA PHE A 90 1.90 -2.26 -14.08
C PHE A 90 2.92 -3.35 -14.38
N GLY A 91 3.14 -3.92 -15.38
CA GLY A 91 3.88 -5.18 -15.48
C GLY A 91 3.11 -6.38 -14.94
N CYS A 92 3.20 -7.51 -15.54
CA CYS A 92 2.38 -8.67 -15.21
C CYS A 92 3.18 -9.85 -14.65
N VAL A 93 2.52 -10.66 -13.84
CA VAL A 93 3.09 -11.81 -13.15
C VAL A 93 2.27 -13.05 -13.47
N PRO A 94 2.61 -13.80 -14.54
CA PRO A 94 1.91 -15.03 -14.87
C PRO A 94 2.22 -16.14 -13.89
N THR A 95 1.19 -16.95 -13.60
CA THR A 95 1.28 -18.14 -12.75
C THR A 95 0.86 -19.38 -13.52
N ASP A 96 1.37 -20.56 -13.10
CA ASP A 96 0.89 -21.85 -13.59
C ASP A 96 -0.42 -22.27 -12.87
N SER A 97 -0.95 -23.44 -13.23
CA SER A 97 -2.17 -24.01 -12.65
C SER A 97 -2.08 -24.30 -11.15
N ASN A 98 -0.89 -24.35 -10.58
CA ASN A 98 -0.63 -24.55 -9.15
C ASN A 98 -0.39 -23.21 -8.42
N GLY A 99 -0.47 -22.09 -9.13
CA GLY A 99 -0.22 -20.75 -8.60
C GLY A 99 1.26 -20.43 -8.46
N ARG A 100 2.18 -21.24 -9.03
CA ARG A 100 3.61 -20.89 -9.06
C ARG A 100 3.84 -19.77 -10.06
N VAL A 101 4.55 -18.73 -9.65
CA VAL A 101 4.97 -17.64 -10.52
C VAL A 101 5.97 -18.18 -11.56
N THR A 102 5.73 -17.91 -12.82
CA THR A 102 6.56 -18.39 -13.93
C THR A 102 7.45 -17.32 -14.54
N ALA A 103 7.07 -16.06 -14.42
CA ALA A 103 7.86 -14.92 -14.91
C ALA A 103 7.47 -13.62 -14.19
N PHE A 104 8.35 -12.62 -14.31
CA PHE A 104 8.08 -11.21 -14.05
C PHE A 104 8.28 -10.47 -15.37
N LEU A 105 7.20 -9.90 -15.87
CA LEU A 105 7.23 -9.22 -17.17
C LEU A 105 7.02 -7.72 -16.94
N GLU A 106 7.97 -6.95 -17.40
CA GLU A 106 7.84 -5.48 -17.45
C GLU A 106 6.67 -5.07 -18.32
N LYS A 107 6.32 -3.80 -18.26
CA LYS A 107 5.25 -3.18 -19.06
C LYS A 107 5.38 -3.59 -20.53
N THR A 108 4.35 -4.22 -21.05
CA THR A 108 4.28 -4.72 -22.44
C THR A 108 2.94 -4.35 -23.06
N GLU A 109 2.92 -4.18 -24.39
CA GLU A 109 1.69 -3.90 -25.13
C GLU A 109 0.77 -5.14 -25.21
N ASP A 110 1.36 -6.35 -25.17
CA ASP A 110 0.64 -7.62 -25.23
C ASP A 110 0.95 -8.48 -24.00
N PRO A 111 0.33 -8.16 -22.84
CA PRO A 111 0.54 -8.90 -21.59
C PRO A 111 -0.14 -10.29 -21.65
N PRO A 112 0.57 -11.37 -21.26
CA PRO A 112 0.03 -12.74 -21.32
C PRO A 112 -1.00 -13.02 -20.20
N THR A 113 -1.14 -12.12 -19.25
CA THR A 113 -2.07 -12.23 -18.11
C THR A 113 -2.50 -10.84 -17.66
N ASN A 114 -3.65 -10.77 -16.99
CA ASN A 114 -4.12 -9.57 -16.31
C ASN A 114 -3.73 -9.52 -14.82
N GLN A 115 -2.94 -10.49 -14.34
CA GLN A 115 -2.40 -10.50 -12.98
C GLN A 115 -1.23 -9.54 -12.86
N ILE A 116 -1.30 -8.65 -11.88
CA ILE A 116 -0.23 -7.71 -11.54
C ILE A 116 0.28 -7.95 -10.12
N ASN A 117 1.50 -7.47 -9.84
CA ASN A 117 2.04 -7.41 -8.49
C ASN A 117 1.32 -6.31 -7.69
N ALA A 118 0.69 -6.69 -6.59
CA ALA A 118 -0.11 -5.79 -5.76
C ALA A 118 0.66 -5.16 -4.59
N GLY A 119 1.99 -5.40 -4.48
CA GLY A 119 2.86 -4.71 -3.53
C GLY A 119 2.82 -5.26 -2.10
N CYS A 120 2.35 -6.49 -1.90
CA CYS A 120 2.49 -7.21 -0.64
C CYS A 120 3.15 -8.57 -0.89
N TYR A 121 4.06 -8.94 0.01
CA TYR A 121 4.84 -10.18 -0.09
C TYR A 121 4.95 -10.86 1.26
N VAL A 122 4.98 -12.19 1.26
CA VAL A 122 5.37 -13.00 2.42
C VAL A 122 6.67 -13.72 2.07
N PHE A 123 7.72 -13.47 2.82
CA PHE A 123 9.04 -14.05 2.62
C PHE A 123 9.38 -15.06 3.72
N LYS A 124 10.06 -16.15 3.37
CA LYS A 124 10.94 -16.81 4.34
C LYS A 124 12.10 -15.87 4.67
N ARG A 125 12.42 -15.69 5.94
CA ARG A 125 13.53 -14.83 6.39
C ARG A 125 14.86 -15.18 5.70
N SER A 126 15.11 -16.45 5.42
CA SER A 126 16.31 -16.93 4.70
C SER A 126 16.42 -16.36 3.28
N VAL A 127 15.31 -16.03 2.63
CA VAL A 127 15.33 -15.37 1.32
C VAL A 127 15.79 -13.92 1.46
N ILE A 128 15.32 -13.21 2.48
CA ILE A 128 15.77 -11.84 2.76
C ILE A 128 17.28 -11.82 3.05
N GLU A 129 17.80 -12.82 3.78
CA GLU A 129 19.22 -12.97 4.03
C GLU A 129 20.06 -13.09 2.76
N SER A 130 19.52 -13.75 1.73
CA SER A 130 20.21 -13.95 0.45
C SER A 130 20.28 -12.68 -0.42
N ILE A 131 19.48 -11.66 -0.13
CA ILE A 131 19.53 -10.38 -0.85
C ILE A 131 20.87 -9.70 -0.53
N PRO A 132 21.63 -9.22 -1.53
CA PRO A 132 22.90 -8.55 -1.29
C PRO A 132 22.77 -7.32 -0.39
N ALA A 133 23.57 -7.25 0.66
CA ALA A 133 23.59 -6.12 1.58
C ALA A 133 24.36 -4.91 1.03
N ASN A 134 24.03 -3.71 1.55
CA ASN A 134 24.76 -2.47 1.29
C ASN A 134 24.88 -2.07 -0.18
N ARG A 135 23.90 -2.43 -1.00
CA ARG A 135 23.80 -1.98 -2.39
C ARG A 135 22.35 -1.76 -2.81
N VAL A 136 22.16 -1.02 -3.88
CA VAL A 136 20.85 -0.84 -4.50
C VAL A 136 20.41 -2.15 -5.13
N VAL A 137 19.23 -2.67 -4.72
CA VAL A 137 18.61 -3.88 -5.24
C VAL A 137 17.11 -3.62 -5.45
N SER A 138 16.58 -4.02 -6.62
CA SER A 138 15.15 -4.06 -6.87
C SER A 138 14.62 -5.48 -6.64
N VAL A 139 13.54 -5.64 -5.85
CA VAL A 139 12.92 -6.96 -5.69
C VAL A 139 12.35 -7.46 -7.02
N GLU A 140 11.75 -6.58 -7.82
CA GLU A 140 11.06 -6.92 -9.06
C GLU A 140 12.03 -7.27 -10.19
N ARG A 141 13.17 -6.57 -10.26
CA ARG A 141 14.13 -6.69 -11.37
C ARG A 141 15.26 -7.65 -11.09
N GLU A 142 15.58 -7.86 -9.81
CA GLU A 142 16.73 -8.68 -9.42
C GLU A 142 16.31 -9.86 -8.53
N THR A 143 15.66 -9.61 -7.39
CA THR A 143 15.40 -10.65 -6.39
C THR A 143 14.43 -11.70 -6.92
N PHE A 144 13.24 -11.33 -7.38
CA PHE A 144 12.26 -12.30 -7.84
C PHE A 144 12.71 -13.05 -9.10
N PRO A 145 13.25 -12.40 -10.14
CA PRO A 145 13.81 -13.13 -11.26
C PRO A 145 14.97 -14.08 -10.89
N GLY A 146 15.83 -13.65 -9.95
CA GLY A 146 16.91 -14.48 -9.41
C GLY A 146 16.39 -15.75 -8.72
N LEU A 147 15.37 -15.60 -7.86
CA LEU A 147 14.72 -16.74 -7.18
C LEU A 147 14.13 -17.75 -8.17
N LEU A 148 13.46 -17.25 -9.24
CA LEU A 148 12.94 -18.12 -10.30
C LEU A 148 14.04 -18.86 -11.02
N ALA A 149 15.15 -18.19 -11.35
CA ALA A 149 16.31 -18.78 -12.03
C ALA A 149 17.00 -19.86 -11.16
N GLU A 150 16.99 -19.69 -9.85
CA GLU A 150 17.50 -20.66 -8.86
C GLU A 150 16.51 -21.82 -8.62
N GLY A 151 15.34 -21.81 -9.21
CA GLY A 151 14.29 -22.82 -9.02
C GLY A 151 13.57 -22.73 -7.68
N ARG A 152 13.72 -21.62 -6.95
CA ARG A 152 13.03 -21.35 -5.68
C ARG A 152 11.52 -21.25 -5.92
N LEU A 153 10.73 -21.55 -4.88
CA LEU A 153 9.28 -21.55 -4.98
C LEU A 153 8.70 -20.16 -4.70
N VAL A 154 8.37 -19.44 -5.77
CA VAL A 154 7.61 -18.19 -5.68
C VAL A 154 6.16 -18.48 -6.08
N VAL A 155 5.22 -18.13 -5.20
CA VAL A 155 3.78 -18.42 -5.35
C VAL A 155 3.00 -17.12 -5.45
N GLY A 156 2.00 -17.07 -6.36
CA GLY A 156 1.00 -16.03 -6.44
C GLY A 156 -0.21 -16.38 -5.57
N HIS A 157 -0.61 -15.45 -4.72
CA HIS A 157 -1.90 -15.44 -4.03
C HIS A 157 -2.79 -14.38 -4.69
N VAL A 158 -3.80 -14.82 -5.44
CA VAL A 158 -4.70 -13.91 -6.16
C VAL A 158 -5.84 -13.51 -5.23
N ASP A 159 -5.87 -12.26 -4.86
CA ASP A 159 -6.96 -11.64 -4.09
C ASP A 159 -7.41 -10.36 -4.81
N ASN A 160 -8.69 -10.31 -5.18
CA ASN A 160 -9.28 -9.19 -5.93
C ASN A 160 -10.06 -8.23 -5.00
N SER A 161 -9.75 -8.21 -3.70
CA SER A 161 -10.25 -7.22 -2.76
C SER A 161 -9.88 -5.80 -3.19
N TYR A 162 -10.42 -4.80 -2.51
CA TYR A 162 -10.09 -3.42 -2.82
C TYR A 162 -8.57 -3.19 -2.87
N TRP A 163 -8.12 -2.51 -3.91
CA TRP A 163 -6.71 -2.17 -4.09
C TRP A 163 -6.55 -0.86 -4.86
N ARG A 164 -5.65 0.01 -4.37
CA ARG A 164 -5.26 1.24 -5.05
C ARG A 164 -3.82 1.61 -4.71
N ASP A 165 -3.02 1.81 -5.74
CA ASP A 165 -1.71 2.46 -5.65
C ASP A 165 -1.93 3.97 -5.50
N MET A 166 -1.40 4.56 -4.41
CA MET A 166 -1.55 5.97 -4.04
C MET A 166 -0.40 6.85 -4.58
N GLY A 167 0.31 6.39 -5.58
CA GLY A 167 1.50 7.04 -6.14
C GLY A 167 1.24 8.37 -6.88
N ARG A 168 -0.02 8.75 -7.12
CA ARG A 168 -0.40 10.00 -7.82
C ARG A 168 -1.43 10.77 -6.99
N PRO A 169 -1.44 12.14 -7.09
CA PRO A 169 -2.44 12.95 -6.38
C PRO A 169 -3.89 12.55 -6.66
N ASP A 170 -4.23 12.20 -7.90
CA ASP A 170 -5.57 11.74 -8.27
C ASP A 170 -5.93 10.41 -7.59
N ASP A 171 -4.98 9.50 -7.47
CA ASP A 171 -5.19 8.21 -6.80
C ASP A 171 -5.32 8.40 -5.29
N PHE A 172 -4.56 9.35 -4.70
CA PHE A 172 -4.70 9.73 -3.30
C PHE A 172 -6.10 10.30 -3.01
N THR A 173 -6.61 11.24 -3.81
CA THR A 173 -7.95 11.81 -3.61
C THR A 173 -9.05 10.77 -3.81
N ARG A 174 -8.94 9.90 -4.81
CA ARG A 174 -9.87 8.79 -5.03
C ARG A 174 -9.84 7.77 -3.89
N GLY A 175 -8.65 7.35 -3.46
CA GLY A 175 -8.50 6.43 -2.33
C GLY A 175 -9.08 6.98 -1.04
N SER A 176 -8.87 8.28 -0.77
CA SER A 176 -9.48 8.98 0.36
C SER A 176 -11.01 9.01 0.26
N SER A 177 -11.56 9.30 -0.93
CA SER A 177 -12.99 9.25 -1.18
C SER A 177 -13.56 7.84 -0.99
N ASP A 178 -12.88 6.82 -1.50
CA ASP A 178 -13.27 5.41 -1.36
C ASP A 178 -13.30 4.97 0.11
N LEU A 179 -12.34 5.42 0.93
CA LEU A 179 -12.33 5.22 2.38
C LEU A 179 -13.55 5.86 3.04
N VAL A 180 -13.79 7.16 2.80
CA VAL A 180 -14.91 7.89 3.39
C VAL A 180 -16.25 7.28 3.03
N ARG A 181 -16.40 6.79 1.81
CA ARG A 181 -17.63 6.14 1.31
C ARG A 181 -17.77 4.67 1.75
N GLY A 182 -16.75 4.09 2.38
CA GLY A 182 -16.74 2.69 2.78
C GLY A 182 -16.55 1.70 1.63
N ILE A 183 -16.07 2.16 0.48
CA ILE A 183 -15.70 1.31 -0.67
C ILE A 183 -14.36 0.62 -0.37
N ALA A 184 -13.40 1.36 0.15
CA ALA A 184 -12.17 0.83 0.72
C ALA A 184 -12.40 0.50 2.20
N PRO A 185 -12.16 -0.76 2.65
CA PRO A 185 -12.32 -1.12 4.04
C PRO A 185 -11.22 -0.49 4.91
N SER A 186 -11.60 -0.01 6.10
CA SER A 186 -10.64 0.44 7.11
C SER A 186 -11.25 0.34 8.51
N PRO A 187 -10.62 -0.35 9.46
CA PRO A 187 -11.10 -0.43 10.84
C PRO A 187 -11.10 0.93 11.55
N LEU A 188 -10.27 1.88 11.11
CA LEU A 188 -10.15 3.20 11.74
C LEU A 188 -11.37 4.10 11.54
N ILE A 189 -12.14 3.86 10.48
CA ILE A 189 -13.32 4.66 10.12
C ILE A 189 -14.60 3.83 10.08
N GLU A 190 -14.57 2.62 10.64
CA GLU A 190 -15.76 1.76 10.73
C GLU A 190 -16.91 2.51 11.43
N GLY A 191 -18.10 2.45 10.83
CA GLY A 191 -19.29 3.17 11.31
C GLY A 191 -19.29 4.68 11.07
N LYS A 192 -18.25 5.26 10.44
CA LYS A 192 -18.15 6.69 10.12
C LYS A 192 -18.23 6.98 8.61
N THR A 193 -18.56 5.99 7.80
CA THR A 193 -18.62 6.11 6.34
C THR A 193 -19.85 6.90 5.89
N GLY A 194 -19.72 7.64 4.78
CA GLY A 194 -20.80 8.45 4.23
C GLY A 194 -20.35 9.33 3.05
N GLU A 195 -21.13 10.36 2.78
CA GLU A 195 -20.80 11.35 1.73
C GLU A 195 -19.62 12.25 2.12
N SER A 196 -19.36 12.39 3.42
CA SER A 196 -18.23 13.17 3.94
C SER A 196 -17.77 12.64 5.29
N LEU A 197 -16.49 12.86 5.60
CA LEU A 197 -15.89 12.69 6.91
C LEU A 197 -15.29 14.02 7.35
N VAL A 198 -15.84 14.59 8.44
CA VAL A 198 -15.44 15.91 8.93
C VAL A 198 -14.89 15.77 10.33
N ASP A 199 -13.68 16.29 10.57
CA ASP A 199 -13.15 16.37 11.93
C ASP A 199 -14.05 17.22 12.81
N PRO A 200 -14.33 16.84 14.06
CA PRO A 200 -15.20 17.59 14.96
C PRO A 200 -14.75 19.02 15.26
N SER A 201 -13.47 19.33 15.08
CA SER A 201 -12.91 20.69 15.25
C SER A 201 -13.01 21.57 14.02
N ALA A 202 -13.44 21.01 12.87
CA ALA A 202 -13.58 21.79 11.65
C ALA A 202 -14.85 22.66 11.65
N GLY A 203 -14.72 23.90 11.19
CA GLY A 203 -15.82 24.85 11.04
C GLY A 203 -16.49 24.76 9.65
N ILE A 204 -17.73 24.30 9.57
CA ILE A 204 -18.49 24.23 8.32
C ILE A 204 -19.58 25.29 8.36
N ALA A 205 -19.49 26.27 7.46
CA ALA A 205 -20.46 27.36 7.38
C ALA A 205 -21.79 26.95 6.73
N GLY A 206 -22.81 27.80 6.82
CA GLY A 206 -24.13 27.53 6.26
C GLY A 206 -24.15 27.33 4.75
N GLY A 207 -24.94 26.37 4.27
CA GLY A 207 -25.10 26.08 2.84
C GLY A 207 -23.95 25.39 2.15
N VAL A 208 -22.96 24.90 2.90
CA VAL A 208 -21.86 24.08 2.36
C VAL A 208 -22.37 22.70 1.97
N LEU A 209 -21.94 22.20 0.80
CA LEU A 209 -22.19 20.86 0.31
C LEU A 209 -20.88 20.06 0.30
N LEU A 210 -20.83 18.98 1.08
CA LEU A 210 -19.72 18.02 1.12
C LEU A 210 -20.21 16.70 0.54
N LEU A 211 -19.66 16.29 -0.60
CA LEU A 211 -20.18 15.19 -1.42
C LEU A 211 -19.07 14.23 -1.82
N SER A 212 -19.50 13.04 -2.28
CA SER A 212 -18.64 12.06 -2.96
C SER A 212 -17.39 11.66 -2.15
N GLY A 213 -17.52 11.48 -0.83
CA GLY A 213 -16.43 11.08 0.02
C GLY A 213 -15.43 12.19 0.35
N THR A 214 -15.89 13.42 0.47
CA THR A 214 -15.06 14.56 0.90
C THR A 214 -14.59 14.38 2.34
N ALA A 215 -13.28 14.54 2.57
CA ALA A 215 -12.67 14.54 3.90
C ALA A 215 -12.25 15.97 4.30
N VAL A 216 -12.56 16.38 5.54
CA VAL A 216 -12.16 17.70 6.09
C VAL A 216 -11.39 17.51 7.39
N GLY A 217 -10.12 17.93 7.39
CA GLY A 217 -9.17 17.78 8.49
C GLY A 217 -9.38 18.76 9.64
N ARG A 218 -8.60 18.54 10.71
CA ARG A 218 -8.69 19.27 11.97
C ARG A 218 -8.51 20.77 11.80
N GLY A 219 -9.34 21.55 12.51
CA GLY A 219 -9.21 23.00 12.56
C GLY A 219 -9.37 23.71 11.21
N SER A 220 -9.88 23.02 10.20
CA SER A 220 -10.16 23.62 8.89
C SER A 220 -11.45 24.43 8.92
N GLU A 221 -11.55 25.45 8.08
CA GLU A 221 -12.73 26.29 7.92
C GLU A 221 -13.24 26.23 6.48
N VAL A 222 -14.52 25.92 6.28
CA VAL A 222 -15.16 25.92 4.96
C VAL A 222 -16.22 27.01 4.91
N GLY A 223 -16.02 28.00 4.03
CA GLY A 223 -16.84 29.18 3.88
C GLY A 223 -18.23 28.88 3.31
N ALA A 224 -19.18 29.76 3.61
CA ALA A 224 -20.60 29.59 3.27
C ALA A 224 -20.84 29.38 1.76
N GLY A 225 -21.74 28.44 1.42
CA GLY A 225 -22.17 28.16 0.05
C GLY A 225 -21.13 27.42 -0.81
N SER A 226 -20.02 26.97 -0.25
CA SER A 226 -19.00 26.18 -0.97
C SER A 226 -19.52 24.78 -1.29
N ARG A 227 -19.03 24.20 -2.42
CA ARG A 227 -19.31 22.83 -2.85
C ARG A 227 -18.00 22.06 -3.02
N LEU A 228 -17.76 21.08 -2.16
CA LEU A 228 -16.60 20.21 -2.22
C LEU A 228 -17.04 18.78 -2.59
N GLU A 229 -16.40 18.21 -3.60
CA GLU A 229 -16.77 16.90 -4.14
C GLU A 229 -15.51 16.05 -4.31
N GLY A 230 -15.48 14.88 -3.63
CA GLY A 230 -14.33 13.99 -3.62
C GLY A 230 -13.02 14.67 -3.21
N THR A 231 -13.11 15.66 -2.34
CA THR A 231 -12.01 16.57 -2.00
C THR A 231 -11.37 16.15 -0.66
N VAL A 232 -10.05 16.29 -0.58
CA VAL A 232 -9.31 16.14 0.69
C VAL A 232 -8.86 17.52 1.14
N VAL A 233 -9.42 18.00 2.25
CA VAL A 233 -9.02 19.22 2.94
C VAL A 233 -8.13 18.83 4.11
N PHE A 234 -6.85 19.18 4.04
CA PHE A 234 -5.90 18.88 5.11
C PHE A 234 -6.16 19.76 6.36
N ASP A 235 -5.46 19.47 7.46
CA ASP A 235 -5.60 20.19 8.73
C ASP A 235 -5.29 21.69 8.57
N GLY A 236 -6.08 22.54 9.21
CA GLY A 236 -5.87 23.98 9.27
C GLY A 236 -6.10 24.73 7.95
N VAL A 237 -6.72 24.11 6.95
CA VAL A 237 -7.00 24.76 5.66
C VAL A 237 -8.22 25.65 5.76
N ARG A 238 -8.16 26.83 5.14
CA ARG A 238 -9.27 27.74 4.99
C ARG A 238 -9.75 27.79 3.55
N ILE A 239 -11.03 27.53 3.35
CA ILE A 239 -11.73 27.65 2.07
C ILE A 239 -12.67 28.84 2.13
N GLU A 240 -12.53 29.77 1.19
CA GLU A 240 -13.35 30.99 1.12
C GLU A 240 -14.80 30.65 0.72
N PRO A 241 -15.78 31.57 1.02
CA PRO A 241 -17.16 31.36 0.64
C PRO A 241 -17.34 31.21 -0.87
N GLY A 242 -18.21 30.27 -1.27
CA GLY A 242 -18.61 30.08 -2.67
C GLY A 242 -17.61 29.34 -3.54
N ALA A 243 -16.62 28.64 -2.96
CA ALA A 243 -15.66 27.79 -3.65
C ALA A 243 -16.32 26.57 -4.31
#